data_5423c112ed24bc94896f79ed3e6b247e
#
_entry.id   5423c112ed24bc94896f79ed3e6b247e
#
_cell.length_a   1.000
_cell.length_b   1.000
_cell.length_c   1.000
_cell.angle_alpha   90.00
_cell.angle_beta   90.00
_cell.angle_gamma   90.00
#
_symmetry.space_group_name_H-M   'P 1'
#
loop_
_entity.id
_entity.type
_entity.pdbx_description
1 polymer ?
#
loop_
_entity_poly.entity_id
_entity_poly.type
_entity_poly.pdbx_seq_one_letter_code
_entity_poly.pdbx_strand_id
1 'polypeptide(L)'
;MRDAESGFTLIELMIAVVVVSILAAIALPSFFGETGKVKAASEVQPMFNDLRIRLEQFMQEHGVYPPTIGEATMYPTAQPPPAWDLTTNPLPTAWTDIKVRISGTDQLLCRYTWVTGLAGALTNAGPIATGSATATPPVGFGFTAPTSDWYYLLAKCNMDGDPATFSWYFTSSVDASLKKLNEGQ
;
A
#
# COMPACT_ATOMS: atom_id res chain seq x y z
N MET A 1 15.29 -56.92 30.30
CA MET A 1 15.50 -55.66 30.95
C MET A 1 14.38 -54.74 30.46
N ARG A 2 13.51 -54.28 31.37
CA ARG A 2 12.47 -53.28 31.02
C ARG A 2 13.09 -51.92 31.27
N ASP A 3 13.26 -51.13 30.22
CA ASP A 3 13.66 -49.75 30.35
C ASP A 3 12.56 -49.01 31.11
N ALA A 4 12.93 -48.36 32.20
CA ALA A 4 12.01 -47.52 32.96
C ALA A 4 11.71 -46.28 32.13
N GLU A 5 10.50 -46.18 31.57
CA GLU A 5 10.00 -44.96 30.96
C GLU A 5 9.88 -43.89 32.04
N SER A 6 10.77 -42.89 32.01
CA SER A 6 10.70 -41.74 32.89
C SER A 6 9.61 -40.82 32.36
N GLY A 7 8.47 -40.77 33.05
CA GLY A 7 7.39 -39.84 32.76
C GLY A 7 7.77 -38.39 33.15
N PHE A 8 7.26 -37.40 32.40
CA PHE A 8 7.38 -35.98 32.71
C PHE A 8 6.77 -35.62 34.07
N THR A 9 7.47 -34.81 34.84
CA THR A 9 6.93 -34.30 36.11
C THR A 9 5.97 -33.14 35.87
N LEU A 10 4.99 -32.94 36.73
CA LEU A 10 4.02 -31.86 36.64
C LEU A 10 4.70 -30.48 36.72
N ILE A 11 5.77 -30.37 37.52
CA ILE A 11 6.53 -29.11 37.64
C ILE A 11 7.30 -28.77 36.35
N GLU A 12 7.82 -29.74 35.66
CA GLU A 12 8.56 -29.60 34.41
C GLU A 12 7.65 -29.08 33.29
N LEU A 13 6.39 -29.56 33.26
CA LEU A 13 5.38 -29.10 32.34
C LEU A 13 4.94 -27.64 32.66
N MET A 14 4.80 -27.29 33.97
CA MET A 14 4.48 -25.93 34.37
C MET A 14 5.58 -24.93 33.97
N ILE A 15 6.85 -25.28 34.17
CA ILE A 15 7.97 -24.44 33.79
C ILE A 15 8.02 -24.27 32.28
N ALA A 16 7.82 -25.32 31.51
CA ALA A 16 7.80 -25.26 30.05
C ALA A 16 6.70 -24.31 29.52
N VAL A 17 5.48 -24.40 30.06
CA VAL A 17 4.36 -23.52 29.65
C VAL A 17 4.65 -22.06 29.99
N VAL A 18 5.23 -21.78 31.17
CA VAL A 18 5.59 -20.39 31.56
C VAL A 18 6.64 -19.83 30.59
N VAL A 19 7.69 -20.57 30.28
CA VAL A 19 8.73 -20.12 29.36
C VAL A 19 8.16 -19.86 27.96
N VAL A 20 7.34 -20.78 27.42
CA VAL A 20 6.71 -20.61 26.11
C VAL A 20 5.77 -19.39 26.10
N SER A 21 5.03 -19.15 27.20
CA SER A 21 4.14 -17.98 27.31
C SER A 21 4.90 -16.65 27.25
N ILE A 22 6.05 -16.55 27.91
CA ILE A 22 6.90 -15.36 27.88
C ILE A 22 7.47 -15.14 26.47
N LEU A 23 7.96 -16.20 25.83
CA LEU A 23 8.49 -16.11 24.46
C LEU A 23 7.39 -15.71 23.46
N ALA A 24 6.19 -16.28 23.59
CA ALA A 24 5.05 -15.94 22.74
C ALA A 24 4.64 -14.47 22.92
N ALA A 25 4.62 -13.95 24.14
CA ALA A 25 4.26 -12.56 24.42
C ALA A 25 5.21 -11.55 23.73
N ILE A 26 6.47 -11.90 23.56
CA ILE A 26 7.45 -11.04 22.88
C ILE A 26 7.38 -11.21 21.34
N ALA A 27 7.11 -12.41 20.83
CA ALA A 27 7.12 -12.72 19.41
C ALA A 27 5.83 -12.26 18.68
N LEU A 28 4.67 -12.30 19.33
CA LEU A 28 3.38 -11.98 18.72
C LEU A 28 3.30 -10.57 18.12
N PRO A 29 3.70 -9.48 18.80
CA PRO A 29 3.59 -8.13 18.23
C PRO A 29 4.38 -7.95 16.92
N SER A 30 5.58 -8.50 16.84
CA SER A 30 6.41 -8.41 15.62
C SER A 30 5.82 -9.21 14.46
N PHE A 31 5.18 -10.33 14.73
CA PHE A 31 4.56 -11.17 13.69
C PHE A 31 3.36 -10.47 13.02
N PHE A 32 2.54 -9.76 13.77
CA PHE A 32 1.41 -9.02 13.19
C PHE A 32 1.85 -7.86 12.28
N GLY A 33 2.90 -7.14 12.64
CA GLY A 33 3.47 -6.09 11.79
C GLY A 33 4.00 -6.62 10.44
N GLU A 34 4.69 -7.75 10.44
CA GLU A 34 5.20 -8.36 9.21
C GLU A 34 4.07 -8.87 8.28
N THR A 35 3.01 -9.44 8.83
CA THR A 35 1.86 -9.90 8.01
C THR A 35 1.14 -8.73 7.34
N GLY A 36 1.04 -7.57 7.98
CA GLY A 36 0.49 -6.34 7.39
C GLY A 36 1.31 -5.87 6.18
N LYS A 37 2.63 -5.84 6.30
CA LYS A 37 3.54 -5.47 5.20
C LYS A 37 3.35 -6.35 3.97
N VAL A 38 3.31 -7.67 4.17
CA VAL A 38 3.13 -8.63 3.07
C VAL A 38 1.78 -8.43 2.38
N LYS A 39 0.70 -8.24 3.13
CA LYS A 39 -0.64 -8.01 2.58
C LYS A 39 -0.69 -6.72 1.76
N ALA A 40 -0.18 -5.60 2.28
CA ALA A 40 -0.14 -4.34 1.54
C ALA A 40 0.68 -4.46 0.25
N ALA A 41 1.87 -5.02 0.31
CA ALA A 41 2.71 -5.19 -0.87
C ALA A 41 2.08 -6.12 -1.93
N SER A 42 1.39 -7.18 -1.50
CA SER A 42 0.72 -8.13 -2.40
C SER A 42 -0.47 -7.52 -3.15
N GLU A 43 -1.12 -6.49 -2.59
CA GLU A 43 -2.19 -5.74 -3.26
C GLU A 43 -1.63 -4.59 -4.11
N VAL A 44 -0.70 -3.81 -3.57
CA VAL A 44 -0.19 -2.59 -4.22
C VAL A 44 0.57 -2.90 -5.50
N GLN A 45 1.41 -3.93 -5.52
CA GLN A 45 2.23 -4.25 -6.68
C GLN A 45 1.40 -4.57 -7.94
N PRO A 46 0.43 -5.50 -7.93
CA PRO A 46 -0.40 -5.78 -9.10
C PRO A 46 -1.29 -4.59 -9.48
N MET A 47 -1.82 -3.83 -8.50
CA MET A 47 -2.61 -2.64 -8.77
C MET A 47 -1.79 -1.57 -9.48
N PHE A 48 -0.57 -1.29 -9.04
CA PHE A 48 0.30 -0.33 -9.70
C PHE A 48 0.68 -0.79 -11.12
N ASN A 49 0.88 -2.07 -11.33
CA ASN A 49 1.17 -2.60 -12.66
C ASN A 49 -0.03 -2.42 -13.61
N ASP A 50 -1.25 -2.70 -13.17
CA ASP A 50 -2.45 -2.46 -13.99
C ASP A 50 -2.64 -0.97 -14.28
N LEU A 51 -2.56 -0.11 -13.26
CA LEU A 51 -2.67 1.34 -13.42
C LEU A 51 -1.64 1.89 -14.41
N ARG A 52 -0.37 1.45 -14.33
CA ARG A 52 0.68 1.85 -15.28
C ARG A 52 0.31 1.49 -16.71
N ILE A 53 -0.10 0.24 -16.93
CA ILE A 53 -0.49 -0.23 -18.27
C ILE A 53 -1.65 0.63 -18.80
N ARG A 54 -2.65 0.93 -17.97
CA ARG A 54 -3.81 1.73 -18.36
C ARG A 54 -3.47 3.18 -18.66
N LEU A 55 -2.61 3.80 -17.87
CA LEU A 55 -2.15 5.17 -18.10
C LEU A 55 -1.35 5.27 -19.40
N GLU A 56 -0.45 4.31 -19.66
CA GLU A 56 0.31 4.26 -20.91
C GLU A 56 -0.59 3.99 -22.13
N GLN A 57 -1.57 3.11 -22.01
CA GLN A 57 -2.56 2.87 -23.06
C GLN A 57 -3.36 4.13 -23.37
N PHE A 58 -3.83 4.83 -22.34
CA PHE A 58 -4.57 6.09 -22.51
C PHE A 58 -3.70 7.14 -23.22
N MET A 59 -2.43 7.27 -22.81
CA MET A 59 -1.47 8.16 -23.47
C MET A 59 -1.27 7.82 -24.95
N GLN A 60 -1.18 6.53 -25.28
CA GLN A 60 -1.06 6.08 -26.68
C GLN A 60 -2.32 6.36 -27.51
N GLU A 61 -3.50 6.23 -26.91
CA GLU A 61 -4.78 6.45 -27.60
C GLU A 61 -5.11 7.94 -27.77
N HIS A 62 -4.74 8.80 -26.80
CA HIS A 62 -5.18 10.19 -26.72
C HIS A 62 -4.04 11.23 -26.89
N GLY A 63 -2.78 10.80 -26.84
CA GLY A 63 -1.61 11.68 -26.93
C GLY A 63 -1.31 12.46 -25.64
N VAL A 64 -2.09 12.25 -24.57
CA VAL A 64 -1.95 12.87 -23.25
C VAL A 64 -2.31 11.87 -22.17
N TYR A 65 -1.76 12.03 -20.98
CA TYR A 65 -2.22 11.23 -19.82
C TYR A 65 -3.63 11.68 -19.37
N PRO A 66 -4.38 10.77 -18.71
CA PRO A 66 -5.71 11.12 -18.19
C PRO A 66 -5.61 12.23 -17.13
N PRO A 67 -6.71 12.96 -16.86
CA PRO A 67 -6.73 13.97 -15.82
C PRO A 67 -6.28 13.42 -14.46
N THR A 68 -5.53 14.23 -13.71
CA THR A 68 -5.12 13.95 -12.35
C THR A 68 -6.32 13.70 -11.45
N ILE A 69 -6.33 12.60 -10.69
CA ILE A 69 -7.26 12.42 -9.57
C ILE A 69 -6.75 13.19 -8.35
N GLY A 70 -5.45 13.09 -8.07
CA GLY A 70 -4.80 13.82 -6.99
C GLY A 70 -4.83 13.10 -5.64
N GLU A 71 -3.95 13.52 -4.76
CA GLU A 71 -3.75 12.91 -3.44
C GLU A 71 -4.94 13.14 -2.48
N ALA A 72 -5.69 14.24 -2.67
CA ALA A 72 -6.85 14.56 -1.86
C ALA A 72 -8.07 13.66 -2.15
N THR A 73 -8.12 13.05 -3.33
CA THR A 73 -9.28 12.28 -3.83
C THR A 73 -8.93 10.83 -4.15
N MET A 74 -8.11 10.22 -3.30
CA MET A 74 -7.75 8.79 -3.44
C MET A 74 -8.99 7.89 -3.41
N TYR A 75 -8.97 6.84 -4.22
CA TYR A 75 -10.01 5.81 -4.19
C TYR A 75 -9.46 4.51 -3.56
N PRO A 76 -10.19 3.86 -2.68
CA PRO A 76 -11.47 4.23 -2.06
C PRO A 76 -11.44 5.59 -1.34
N THR A 77 -12.57 6.30 -1.30
CA THR A 77 -12.66 7.65 -0.70
C THR A 77 -12.48 7.66 0.81
N ALA A 78 -12.89 6.58 1.50
CA ALA A 78 -12.62 6.37 2.91
C ALA A 78 -11.47 5.38 3.10
N GLN A 79 -10.80 5.45 4.23
CA GLN A 79 -9.84 4.42 4.62
C GLN A 79 -10.59 3.10 4.81
N PRO A 80 -10.25 2.03 4.07
CA PRO A 80 -10.94 0.76 4.22
C PRO A 80 -10.55 0.09 5.54
N PRO A 81 -11.45 -0.09 6.50
CA PRO A 81 -11.26 -0.97 7.62
C PRO A 81 -12.31 -2.11 7.59
N PRO A 82 -11.92 -3.35 7.51
CA PRO A 82 -10.63 -3.92 7.14
C PRO A 82 -10.43 -4.01 5.62
N ALA A 83 -11.49 -3.87 4.82
CA ALA A 83 -11.44 -3.93 3.37
C ALA A 83 -12.63 -3.19 2.75
N TRP A 84 -12.42 -2.57 1.59
CA TRP A 84 -13.44 -1.86 0.83
C TRP A 84 -14.13 -2.80 -0.15
N ASP A 85 -15.45 -2.91 -0.04
CA ASP A 85 -16.26 -3.78 -0.90
C ASP A 85 -16.65 -3.04 -2.19
N LEU A 86 -16.15 -3.52 -3.31
CA LEU A 86 -16.40 -2.96 -4.63
C LEU A 86 -17.81 -3.25 -5.17
N THR A 87 -18.52 -4.22 -4.61
CA THR A 87 -19.89 -4.52 -5.02
C THR A 87 -20.87 -3.43 -4.56
N THR A 88 -20.57 -2.83 -3.41
CA THR A 88 -21.36 -1.74 -2.82
C THR A 88 -20.81 -0.35 -3.16
N ASN A 89 -19.54 -0.26 -3.54
CA ASN A 89 -18.84 0.99 -3.84
C ASN A 89 -18.15 0.88 -5.21
N PRO A 90 -18.87 1.13 -6.31
CA PRO A 90 -18.33 0.97 -7.66
C PRO A 90 -17.19 1.94 -7.95
N LEU A 91 -16.37 1.58 -8.92
CA LEU A 91 -15.27 2.42 -9.39
C LEU A 91 -15.76 3.81 -9.85
N PRO A 92 -15.06 4.89 -9.51
CA PRO A 92 -15.33 6.23 -10.04
C PRO A 92 -15.20 6.28 -11.56
N THR A 93 -15.89 7.23 -12.20
CA THR A 93 -15.86 7.42 -13.66
C THR A 93 -14.43 7.52 -14.20
N ALA A 94 -13.56 8.30 -13.55
CA ALA A 94 -12.16 8.44 -13.98
C ALA A 94 -11.41 7.09 -14.04
N TRP A 95 -11.75 6.14 -13.18
CA TRP A 95 -11.16 4.80 -13.16
C TRP A 95 -11.76 3.92 -14.26
N THR A 96 -13.06 4.06 -14.52
CA THR A 96 -13.72 3.32 -15.60
C THR A 96 -13.30 3.83 -16.97
N ASP A 97 -13.02 5.11 -17.12
CA ASP A 97 -12.56 5.72 -18.37
C ASP A 97 -11.22 5.15 -18.82
N ILE A 98 -10.30 4.91 -17.90
CA ILE A 98 -9.03 4.24 -18.19
C ILE A 98 -9.13 2.70 -18.11
N LYS A 99 -10.34 2.16 -17.98
CA LYS A 99 -10.63 0.72 -18.01
C LYS A 99 -9.86 -0.08 -16.95
N VAL A 100 -9.65 0.49 -15.75
CA VAL A 100 -9.02 -0.23 -14.64
C VAL A 100 -9.85 -1.46 -14.26
N ARG A 101 -9.15 -2.55 -14.02
CA ARG A 101 -9.75 -3.77 -13.48
C ARG A 101 -9.03 -4.15 -12.21
N ILE A 102 -9.77 -4.27 -11.13
CA ILE A 102 -9.21 -4.75 -9.87
C ILE A 102 -9.12 -6.27 -9.96
N SER A 103 -7.89 -6.76 -10.03
CA SER A 103 -7.62 -8.18 -10.19
C SER A 103 -7.60 -8.88 -8.84
N GLY A 104 -8.35 -9.98 -8.73
CA GLY A 104 -8.16 -10.99 -7.69
C GLY A 104 -9.06 -10.92 -6.47
N THR A 105 -9.61 -9.77 -6.10
CA THR A 105 -10.58 -9.65 -5.01
C THR A 105 -11.55 -8.52 -5.28
N ASP A 106 -12.79 -8.65 -4.81
CA ASP A 106 -13.77 -7.55 -4.83
C ASP A 106 -13.52 -6.56 -3.68
N GLN A 107 -12.38 -6.64 -3.00
CA GLN A 107 -12.04 -5.88 -1.82
C GLN A 107 -10.68 -5.22 -1.96
N LEU A 108 -10.58 -3.96 -1.55
CA LEU A 108 -9.34 -3.20 -1.48
C LEU A 108 -8.95 -2.94 -0.03
N LEU A 109 -7.66 -3.11 0.27
CA LEU A 109 -7.07 -2.79 1.58
C LEU A 109 -6.39 -1.43 1.59
N CYS A 110 -6.04 -0.91 0.43
CA CYS A 110 -5.34 0.35 0.25
C CYS A 110 -6.17 1.35 -0.57
N ARG A 111 -5.84 2.61 -0.46
CA ARG A 111 -6.37 3.68 -1.30
C ARG A 111 -5.35 4.06 -2.35
N TYR A 112 -5.81 4.35 -3.55
CA TYR A 112 -4.96 4.61 -4.71
C TYR A 112 -5.29 5.93 -5.37
N THR A 113 -4.29 6.54 -6.00
CA THR A 113 -4.47 7.68 -6.89
C THR A 113 -3.37 7.72 -7.94
N TRP A 114 -3.62 8.49 -8.99
CA TRP A 114 -2.59 8.93 -9.91
C TRP A 114 -2.59 10.45 -10.03
N VAL A 115 -1.42 10.96 -10.32
CA VAL A 115 -1.20 12.36 -10.64
C VAL A 115 -0.41 12.41 -11.92
N THR A 116 -0.83 13.27 -12.83
CA THR A 116 -0.24 13.45 -14.15
C THR A 116 0.20 14.89 -14.34
N GLY A 117 1.20 15.12 -15.18
CA GLY A 117 1.70 16.45 -15.47
C GLY A 117 2.43 16.54 -16.80
N LEU A 118 2.59 17.76 -17.25
CA LEU A 118 3.35 18.06 -18.47
C LEU A 118 4.86 18.12 -18.19
N ALA A 119 5.64 17.95 -19.23
CA ALA A 119 7.09 18.08 -19.20
C ALA A 119 7.56 19.34 -18.48
N GLY A 120 8.51 19.20 -17.56
CA GLY A 120 9.10 20.32 -16.83
C GLY A 120 8.22 20.97 -15.77
N ALA A 121 6.98 20.53 -15.55
CA ALA A 121 6.05 21.13 -14.59
C ALA A 121 5.67 20.16 -13.46
N LEU A 122 5.67 20.64 -12.22
CA LEU A 122 5.19 19.91 -11.04
C LEU A 122 3.90 20.48 -10.45
N THR A 123 3.11 21.20 -11.26
CA THR A 123 1.91 21.93 -10.80
C THR A 123 0.85 21.02 -10.19
N ASN A 124 0.82 19.75 -10.61
CA ASN A 124 -0.13 18.76 -10.12
C ASN A 124 0.47 17.81 -9.07
N ALA A 125 1.79 17.91 -8.82
CA ALA A 125 2.46 17.03 -7.86
C ALA A 125 2.06 17.42 -6.43
N GLY A 126 1.68 16.43 -5.64
CA GLY A 126 1.33 16.61 -4.23
C GLY A 126 2.55 16.70 -3.31
N PRO A 127 2.32 17.11 -2.06
CA PRO A 127 3.38 17.28 -1.07
C PRO A 127 4.20 16.03 -0.79
N ILE A 128 3.57 14.87 -0.77
CA ILE A 128 4.25 13.58 -0.49
C ILE A 128 5.23 13.23 -1.61
N ALA A 129 4.83 13.42 -2.88
CA ALA A 129 5.68 13.12 -4.03
C ALA A 129 6.89 14.08 -4.12
N THR A 130 6.69 15.36 -3.82
CA THR A 130 7.71 16.40 -3.92
C THR A 130 8.57 16.56 -2.67
N GLY A 131 8.24 15.91 -1.57
CA GLY A 131 8.98 16.03 -0.31
C GLY A 131 8.66 17.29 0.48
N SER A 132 7.49 17.86 0.32
CA SER A 132 7.06 19.03 1.09
C SER A 132 6.96 18.72 2.59
N ALA A 133 7.45 19.64 3.42
CA ALA A 133 7.37 19.55 4.88
C ALA A 133 5.93 19.55 5.43
N THR A 134 4.95 19.94 4.62
CA THR A 134 3.53 19.93 4.99
C THR A 134 2.83 18.60 4.70
N ALA A 135 3.53 17.67 4.06
CA ALA A 135 3.02 16.31 3.84
C ALA A 135 2.87 15.55 5.17
N THR A 136 1.84 14.72 5.26
CA THR A 136 1.67 13.81 6.38
C THR A 136 1.59 12.36 5.86
N PRO A 137 2.61 11.52 6.07
CA PRO A 137 3.88 11.82 6.75
C PRO A 137 4.71 12.90 6.02
N PRO A 138 5.52 13.69 6.75
CA PRO A 138 6.23 14.83 6.18
C PRO A 138 7.46 14.46 5.32
N VAL A 139 7.58 13.23 4.90
CA VAL A 139 8.69 12.72 4.09
C VAL A 139 8.16 12.37 2.70
N GLY A 140 8.61 13.12 1.69
CA GLY A 140 8.24 12.87 0.31
C GLY A 140 9.14 11.86 -0.39
N PHE A 141 8.72 11.46 -1.58
CA PHE A 141 9.47 10.51 -2.42
C PHE A 141 10.54 11.19 -3.29
N GLY A 142 10.70 12.51 -3.17
CA GLY A 142 11.70 13.27 -3.93
C GLY A 142 11.47 13.26 -5.44
N PHE A 143 10.21 13.27 -5.86
CA PHE A 143 9.86 13.31 -7.28
C PHE A 143 10.21 14.68 -7.87
N THR A 144 10.99 14.67 -8.96
CA THR A 144 11.43 15.87 -9.68
C THR A 144 10.74 15.94 -11.05
N ALA A 145 10.61 17.15 -11.60
CA ALA A 145 9.97 17.35 -12.91
C ALA A 145 10.73 16.61 -14.02
N PRO A 146 10.10 15.65 -14.71
CA PRO A 146 10.70 15.00 -15.87
C PRO A 146 10.74 15.93 -17.09
N THR A 147 11.56 15.58 -18.09
CA THR A 147 11.65 16.28 -19.37
C THR A 147 10.57 15.89 -20.38
N SER A 148 9.78 14.89 -20.07
CA SER A 148 8.59 14.44 -20.84
C SER A 148 7.36 14.51 -19.95
N ASP A 149 6.19 14.37 -20.55
CA ASP A 149 4.94 14.21 -19.79
C ASP A 149 5.06 13.01 -18.85
N TRP A 150 4.47 13.12 -17.69
CA TRP A 150 4.72 12.20 -16.60
C TRP A 150 3.47 11.85 -15.81
N TYR A 151 3.55 10.74 -15.11
CA TYR A 151 2.64 10.42 -14.03
C TYR A 151 3.39 9.81 -12.83
N TYR A 152 2.74 9.85 -11.69
CA TYR A 152 3.08 8.97 -10.58
C TYR A 152 1.82 8.33 -9.99
N LEU A 153 2.04 7.21 -9.32
CA LEU A 153 1.03 6.46 -8.59
C LEU A 153 1.34 6.51 -7.11
N LEU A 154 0.31 6.72 -6.30
CA LEU A 154 0.39 6.64 -4.84
C LEU A 154 -0.62 5.62 -4.33
N ALA A 155 -0.18 4.84 -3.35
CA ALA A 155 -1.07 4.04 -2.52
C ALA A 155 -0.87 4.39 -1.04
N LYS A 156 -1.97 4.42 -0.30
CA LYS A 156 -2.04 4.67 1.13
C LYS A 156 -2.76 3.52 1.80
N CYS A 157 -2.06 2.79 2.66
CA CYS A 157 -2.59 1.61 3.35
C CYS A 157 -2.59 1.84 4.86
N ASN A 158 -3.61 1.31 5.54
CA ASN A 158 -3.67 1.24 6.99
C ASN A 158 -3.84 -0.24 7.37
N MET A 159 -2.78 -0.88 7.83
CA MET A 159 -2.76 -2.31 8.13
C MET A 159 -2.82 -2.61 9.63
N ASP A 160 -2.54 -1.64 10.47
CA ASP A 160 -2.59 -1.74 11.94
C ASP A 160 -3.89 -1.22 12.52
N GLY A 161 -4.71 -0.51 11.73
CA GLY A 161 -5.98 0.08 12.15
C GLY A 161 -5.80 1.42 12.89
N ASP A 162 -4.59 1.93 13.03
CA ASP A 162 -4.35 3.27 13.62
C ASP A 162 -4.64 4.36 12.57
N PRO A 163 -5.64 5.22 12.79
CA PRO A 163 -5.96 6.28 11.84
C PRO A 163 -4.90 7.39 11.74
N ALA A 164 -3.90 7.39 12.60
CA ALA A 164 -2.81 8.37 12.59
C ALA A 164 -1.60 7.91 11.78
N THR A 165 -1.46 6.62 11.50
CA THR A 165 -0.31 6.03 10.85
C THR A 165 -0.70 5.34 9.55
N PHE A 166 0.14 5.46 8.52
CA PHE A 166 -0.14 4.90 7.20
C PHE A 166 1.15 4.45 6.53
N SER A 167 1.07 3.32 5.84
CA SER A 167 2.08 2.91 4.88
C SER A 167 1.83 3.57 3.54
N TRP A 168 2.86 4.16 2.95
CA TRP A 168 2.80 4.82 1.66
C TRP A 168 3.65 4.09 0.63
N TYR A 169 3.11 3.95 -0.57
CA TYR A 169 3.79 3.35 -1.70
C TYR A 169 3.74 4.30 -2.89
N PHE A 170 4.83 4.35 -3.64
CA PHE A 170 5.01 5.26 -4.76
C PHE A 170 5.72 4.57 -5.92
N THR A 171 5.31 4.87 -7.13
CA THR A 171 6.03 4.58 -8.38
C THR A 171 5.71 5.66 -9.40
N SER A 172 6.53 5.82 -10.44
CA SER A 172 6.33 6.85 -11.46
C SER A 172 6.67 6.37 -12.86
N SER A 173 6.34 7.17 -13.87
CA SER A 173 6.70 6.94 -15.26
C SER A 173 8.22 6.94 -15.50
N VAL A 174 8.98 7.68 -14.69
CA VAL A 174 10.46 7.77 -14.80
C VAL A 174 11.20 6.76 -13.93
N ASP A 175 10.57 6.28 -12.87
CA ASP A 175 11.15 5.28 -11.97
C ASP A 175 10.09 4.25 -11.61
N ALA A 176 10.24 3.07 -12.23
CA ALA A 176 9.31 1.96 -12.05
C ALA A 176 9.47 1.23 -10.72
N SER A 177 10.49 1.55 -9.94
CA SER A 177 10.71 0.93 -8.63
C SER A 177 9.60 1.27 -7.65
N LEU A 178 9.22 0.32 -6.82
CA LEU A 178 8.27 0.54 -5.74
C LEU A 178 9.00 1.16 -4.54
N LYS A 179 8.81 2.46 -4.35
CA LYS A 179 9.30 3.16 -3.15
C LYS A 179 8.27 3.05 -2.04
N LYS A 180 8.74 2.96 -0.80
CA LYS A 180 7.90 2.73 0.38
C LYS A 180 8.28 3.70 1.49
N LEU A 181 7.27 4.14 2.26
CA LEU A 181 7.44 4.94 3.48
C LEU A 181 6.54 4.36 4.58
N ASN A 182 7.06 4.26 5.81
CA ASN A 182 6.34 3.77 6.98
C ASN A 182 5.72 2.38 6.78
N GLU A 183 6.45 1.47 6.16
CA GLU A 183 5.94 0.13 5.82
C GLU A 183 5.52 -0.64 7.08
N GLY A 184 4.28 -1.13 7.11
CA GLY A 184 3.74 -1.94 8.20
C GLY A 184 2.88 -1.17 9.21
N GLN A 185 2.53 0.07 8.89
CA GLN A 185 1.59 0.88 9.66
C GLN A 185 0.25 0.98 8.96
#